data_706e1476b826af000a931ab19e6a7aa1
#
_entry.id   706e1476b826af000a931ab19e6a7aa1
#
_cell.length_a   1.000
_cell.length_b   1.000
_cell.length_c   1.000
_cell.angle_alpha   90.00
_cell.angle_beta   90.00
_cell.angle_gamma   90.00
#
_symmetry.space_group_name_H-M   'P 1'
#
loop_
_entity.id
_entity.type
_entity.pdbx_description
1 polymer ?
#
loop_
_entity_poly.entity_id
_entity_poly.type
_entity_poly.pdbx_seq_one_letter_code
_entity_poly.pdbx_strand_id
1 'polypeptide(L)'
;MTRHVYPTSTLLGDYARAAAGFFPTAAILATASVGIIAGTVLGGFAALFAVFGIRTALRHGTQIEATETALSTSGLRRISISWSELDHLKLAYYSTRRDRREGWLQLELRAGSSTLRLDSRIGGFADLVHASARAAELRGLSFGPATAANLQALGVKLSADETDFQEKAGEAA
;
A
#
# COMPACT_ATOMS: atom_id res chain seq x y z
N MET A 1 -13.60 11.88 -9.70
CA MET A 1 -13.76 10.72 -8.79
C MET A 1 -13.10 9.53 -9.45
N THR A 2 -11.94 9.11 -8.95
CA THR A 2 -11.17 8.00 -9.49
C THR A 2 -11.19 6.84 -8.50
N ARG A 3 -11.40 5.63 -9.03
CA ARG A 3 -11.47 4.41 -8.22
C ARG A 3 -10.26 3.54 -8.50
N HIS A 4 -9.55 3.18 -7.46
CA HIS A 4 -8.34 2.38 -7.53
C HIS A 4 -8.55 1.05 -6.81
N VAL A 5 -8.16 -0.05 -7.46
CA VAL A 5 -8.31 -1.40 -6.94
C VAL A 5 -7.00 -2.17 -7.12
N TYR A 6 -6.78 -3.18 -6.29
CA TYR A 6 -5.70 -4.13 -6.51
C TYR A 6 -6.00 -4.98 -7.75
N PRO A 7 -5.08 -5.10 -8.72
CA PRO A 7 -5.30 -5.93 -9.90
C PRO A 7 -5.48 -7.40 -9.47
N THR A 8 -6.49 -8.06 -10.04
CA THR A 8 -6.78 -9.48 -9.76
C THR A 8 -5.61 -10.41 -10.08
N SER A 9 -4.78 -10.06 -11.07
CA SER A 9 -3.60 -10.83 -11.45
C SER A 9 -2.57 -10.96 -10.33
N THR A 10 -2.38 -9.93 -9.51
CA THR A 10 -1.45 -9.98 -8.36
C THR A 10 -1.99 -10.82 -7.21
N LEU A 11 -3.31 -10.93 -7.08
CA LEU A 11 -3.97 -11.69 -6.03
C LEU A 11 -4.16 -13.17 -6.39
N LEU A 12 -4.21 -13.51 -7.69
CA LEU A 12 -4.42 -14.87 -8.15
C LEU A 12 -3.32 -15.83 -7.65
N GLY A 13 -2.06 -15.38 -7.68
CA GLY A 13 -0.93 -16.15 -7.13
C GLY A 13 -1.04 -16.39 -5.64
N ASP A 14 -1.55 -15.43 -4.88
CA ASP A 14 -1.74 -15.56 -3.43
C ASP A 14 -2.91 -16.51 -3.12
N TYR A 15 -4.01 -16.44 -3.88
CA TYR A 15 -5.11 -17.40 -3.76
C TYR A 15 -4.67 -18.83 -4.11
N ALA A 16 -3.88 -19.00 -5.17
CA ALA A 16 -3.35 -20.30 -5.56
C ALA A 16 -2.46 -20.90 -4.46
N ARG A 17 -1.59 -20.10 -3.83
CA ARG A 17 -0.74 -20.54 -2.70
C ARG A 17 -1.59 -20.90 -1.46
N ALA A 18 -2.58 -20.06 -1.12
CA ALA A 18 -3.50 -20.34 -0.03
C ALA A 18 -4.24 -21.66 -0.25
N ALA A 19 -4.80 -21.88 -1.44
CA ALA A 19 -5.52 -23.08 -1.82
C ALA A 19 -4.63 -24.32 -1.83
N ALA A 20 -3.44 -24.25 -2.44
CA ALA A 20 -2.48 -25.35 -2.51
C ALA A 20 -1.96 -25.77 -1.13
N GLY A 21 -1.89 -24.88 -0.16
CA GLY A 21 -1.51 -25.24 1.20
C GLY A 21 -2.70 -25.72 2.04
N PHE A 22 -3.86 -25.09 1.90
CA PHE A 22 -5.03 -25.39 2.73
C PHE A 22 -5.72 -26.71 2.34
N PHE A 23 -6.10 -26.90 1.06
CA PHE A 23 -6.92 -28.02 0.66
C PHE A 23 -6.26 -29.39 0.86
N PRO A 24 -4.97 -29.63 0.51
CA PRO A 24 -4.34 -30.91 0.77
C PRO A 24 -4.21 -31.20 2.28
N THR A 25 -3.83 -30.22 3.09
CA THR A 25 -3.71 -30.40 4.54
C THR A 25 -5.06 -30.67 5.20
N ALA A 26 -6.11 -29.97 4.80
CA ALA A 26 -7.47 -30.21 5.25
C ALA A 26 -8.00 -31.58 4.83
N ALA A 27 -7.72 -32.01 3.59
CA ALA A 27 -8.11 -33.33 3.09
C ALA A 27 -7.44 -34.47 3.88
N ILE A 28 -6.14 -34.37 4.16
CA ILE A 28 -5.42 -35.36 4.97
C ILE A 28 -6.02 -35.43 6.38
N LEU A 29 -6.29 -34.30 7.01
CA LEU A 29 -6.90 -34.25 8.35
C LEU A 29 -8.31 -34.84 8.39
N ALA A 30 -9.07 -34.69 7.29
CA ALA A 30 -10.44 -35.18 7.21
C ALA A 30 -10.54 -36.70 6.88
N THR A 31 -9.55 -37.26 6.16
CA THR A 31 -9.65 -38.60 5.60
C THR A 31 -8.69 -39.64 6.22
N ALA A 32 -7.56 -39.15 6.79
CA ALA A 32 -6.53 -40.04 7.34
C ALA A 32 -6.59 -40.08 8.88
N SER A 33 -6.34 -41.27 9.45
CA SER A 33 -6.13 -41.43 10.88
C SER A 33 -4.73 -40.93 11.29
N VAL A 34 -4.57 -39.63 11.48
CA VAL A 34 -3.29 -39.02 11.88
C VAL A 34 -3.12 -39.04 13.38
N GLY A 35 -1.93 -39.41 13.86
CA GLY A 35 -1.58 -39.30 15.27
C GLY A 35 -1.60 -37.85 15.77
N ILE A 36 -1.70 -37.67 17.09
CA ILE A 36 -1.90 -36.36 17.71
C ILE A 36 -0.84 -35.32 17.30
N ILE A 37 0.42 -35.71 17.22
CA ILE A 37 1.53 -34.80 16.85
C ILE A 37 1.38 -34.35 15.39
N ALA A 38 1.17 -35.30 14.47
CA ALA A 38 0.99 -35.00 13.05
C ALA A 38 -0.28 -34.19 12.83
N GLY A 39 -1.37 -34.50 13.52
CA GLY A 39 -2.63 -33.75 13.47
C GLY A 39 -2.47 -32.30 13.93
N THR A 40 -1.73 -32.07 15.01
CA THR A 40 -1.46 -30.72 15.50
C THR A 40 -0.62 -29.91 14.49
N VAL A 41 0.42 -30.49 13.91
CA VAL A 41 1.27 -29.83 12.89
C VAL A 41 0.44 -29.51 11.64
N LEU A 42 -0.27 -30.48 11.09
CA LEU A 42 -1.12 -30.28 9.90
C LEU A 42 -2.23 -29.26 10.17
N GLY A 43 -2.85 -29.31 11.35
CA GLY A 43 -3.86 -28.33 11.77
C GLY A 43 -3.28 -26.91 11.84
N GLY A 44 -2.07 -26.76 12.36
CA GLY A 44 -1.36 -25.49 12.36
C GLY A 44 -1.09 -24.95 10.96
N PHE A 45 -0.66 -25.80 10.01
CA PHE A 45 -0.50 -25.42 8.62
C PHE A 45 -1.83 -25.04 7.95
N ALA A 46 -2.88 -25.83 8.15
CA ALA A 46 -4.20 -25.51 7.62
C ALA A 46 -4.71 -24.15 8.11
N ALA A 47 -4.57 -23.88 9.43
CA ALA A 47 -4.93 -22.61 10.01
C ALA A 47 -4.11 -21.44 9.43
N LEU A 48 -2.79 -21.62 9.25
CA LEU A 48 -1.91 -20.61 8.65
C LEU A 48 -2.37 -20.25 7.23
N PHE A 49 -2.62 -21.25 6.38
CA PHE A 49 -3.07 -21.01 5.00
C PHE A 49 -4.49 -20.46 4.94
N ALA A 50 -5.39 -20.84 5.86
CA ALA A 50 -6.71 -20.24 5.99
C ALA A 50 -6.62 -18.74 6.32
N VAL A 51 -5.81 -18.37 7.31
CA VAL A 51 -5.56 -16.96 7.66
C VAL A 51 -4.96 -16.19 6.49
N PHE A 52 -4.01 -16.80 5.77
CA PHE A 52 -3.41 -16.18 4.59
C PHE A 52 -4.46 -15.95 3.49
N GLY A 53 -5.31 -16.93 3.19
CA GLY A 53 -6.40 -16.81 2.23
C GLY A 53 -7.42 -15.74 2.62
N ILE A 54 -7.83 -15.69 3.88
CA ILE A 54 -8.72 -14.66 4.41
C ILE A 54 -8.11 -13.28 4.24
N ARG A 55 -6.84 -13.09 4.60
CA ARG A 55 -6.15 -11.80 4.42
C ARG A 55 -6.08 -11.38 2.95
N THR A 56 -5.86 -12.32 2.04
CA THR A 56 -5.88 -12.06 0.60
C THR A 56 -7.27 -11.64 0.13
N ALA A 57 -8.33 -12.31 0.59
CA ALA A 57 -9.71 -11.93 0.28
C ALA A 57 -10.08 -10.53 0.81
N LEU A 58 -9.63 -10.18 2.02
CA LEU A 58 -9.83 -8.85 2.60
C LEU A 58 -9.13 -7.75 1.79
N ARG A 59 -7.91 -8.01 1.28
CA ARG A 59 -7.20 -7.10 0.37
C ARG A 59 -7.95 -6.94 -0.95
N HIS A 60 -8.50 -8.02 -1.49
CA HIS A 60 -9.29 -7.98 -2.73
C HIS A 60 -10.53 -7.09 -2.58
N GLY A 61 -11.21 -7.15 -1.45
CA GLY A 61 -12.38 -6.31 -1.14
C GLY A 61 -12.06 -4.85 -0.83
N THR A 62 -10.78 -4.47 -0.71
CA THR A 62 -10.40 -3.09 -0.40
C THR A 62 -10.34 -2.27 -1.69
N GLN A 63 -11.17 -1.24 -1.75
CA GLN A 63 -11.20 -0.27 -2.85
C GLN A 63 -10.80 1.09 -2.30
N ILE A 64 -10.11 1.87 -3.11
CA ILE A 64 -9.68 3.20 -2.77
C ILE A 64 -10.36 4.18 -3.73
N GLU A 65 -11.01 5.16 -3.17
CA GLU A 65 -11.70 6.22 -3.89
C GLU A 65 -11.02 7.55 -3.57
N ALA A 66 -10.45 8.16 -4.60
CA ALA A 66 -9.94 9.51 -4.53
C ALA A 66 -10.97 10.49 -5.07
N THR A 67 -11.36 11.43 -4.21
CA THR A 67 -12.23 12.55 -4.55
C THR A 67 -11.44 13.86 -4.49
N GLU A 68 -12.03 14.96 -4.90
CA GLU A 68 -11.43 16.30 -4.77
C GLU A 68 -11.23 16.72 -3.31
N THR A 69 -11.98 16.15 -2.38
CA THR A 69 -11.98 16.54 -0.97
C THR A 69 -11.33 15.54 -0.03
N ALA A 70 -11.27 14.27 -0.42
CA ALA A 70 -10.80 13.21 0.47
C ALA A 70 -10.29 11.99 -0.30
N LEU A 71 -9.45 11.21 0.37
CA LEU A 71 -9.09 9.85 0.01
C LEU A 71 -9.75 8.88 0.97
N SER A 72 -10.58 7.99 0.46
CA SER A 72 -11.31 7.02 1.28
C SER A 72 -11.02 5.59 0.86
N THR A 73 -10.97 4.69 1.84
CA THR A 73 -10.93 3.25 1.60
C THR A 73 -12.28 2.65 1.93
N SER A 74 -12.80 1.82 1.03
CA SER A 74 -13.95 0.96 1.30
C SER A 74 -13.48 -0.49 1.45
N GLY A 75 -14.05 -1.23 2.38
CA GLY A 75 -13.67 -2.59 2.73
C GLY A 75 -13.95 -2.87 4.19
N LEU A 76 -13.23 -3.84 4.78
CA LEU A 76 -13.42 -4.21 6.18
C LEU A 76 -13.11 -3.07 7.16
N ARG A 77 -12.21 -2.18 6.79
CA ARG A 77 -11.87 -0.98 7.56
C ARG A 77 -12.05 0.24 6.67
N ARG A 78 -13.11 0.99 6.92
CA ARG A 78 -13.33 2.26 6.22
C ARG A 78 -12.47 3.33 6.90
N ILE A 79 -11.51 3.87 6.15
CA ILE A 79 -10.69 5.01 6.55
C ILE A 79 -10.92 6.11 5.53
N SER A 80 -11.16 7.32 5.99
CA SER A 80 -11.26 8.50 5.14
C SER A 80 -10.27 9.54 5.65
N ILE A 81 -9.45 10.05 4.73
CA ILE A 81 -8.50 11.13 4.97
C ILE A 81 -9.01 12.33 4.18
N SER A 82 -9.48 13.35 4.88
CA SER A 82 -9.81 14.64 4.25
C SER A 82 -8.51 15.36 3.89
N TRP A 83 -8.44 15.92 2.68
CA TRP A 83 -7.28 16.70 2.25
C TRP A 83 -7.06 17.93 3.12
N SER A 84 -8.13 18.53 3.64
CA SER A 84 -8.06 19.67 4.55
C SER A 84 -7.51 19.33 5.94
N GLU A 85 -7.56 18.06 6.34
CA GLU A 85 -7.07 17.55 7.64
C GLU A 85 -5.74 16.82 7.53
N LEU A 86 -5.17 16.72 6.31
CA LEU A 86 -3.91 16.04 6.09
C LEU A 86 -2.81 16.74 6.89
N ASP A 87 -2.17 16.02 7.81
CA ASP A 87 -1.12 16.52 8.70
C ASP A 87 0.25 15.89 8.43
N HIS A 88 0.27 14.74 7.73
CA HIS A 88 1.52 14.06 7.40
C HIS A 88 1.41 13.25 6.10
N LEU A 89 2.46 13.36 5.26
CA LEU A 89 2.67 12.54 4.09
C LEU A 89 4.09 11.97 4.11
N LYS A 90 4.20 10.67 3.94
CA LYS A 90 5.48 9.97 3.79
C LYS A 90 5.42 9.03 2.61
N LEU A 91 6.40 9.12 1.73
CA LEU A 91 6.60 8.17 0.64
C LEU A 91 7.94 7.45 0.85
N ALA A 92 7.88 6.17 1.18
CA ALA A 92 9.05 5.37 1.51
C ALA A 92 9.25 4.24 0.50
N TYR A 93 10.49 4.02 0.09
CA TYR A 93 10.88 2.87 -0.73
C TYR A 93 11.33 1.73 0.17
N TYR A 94 10.80 0.55 -0.06
CA TYR A 94 11.17 -0.69 0.62
C TYR A 94 11.72 -1.69 -0.38
N SER A 95 12.85 -2.31 -0.06
CA SER A 95 13.40 -3.43 -0.81
C SER A 95 13.86 -4.52 0.13
N THR A 96 13.75 -5.77 -0.28
CA THR A 96 14.35 -6.89 0.46
C THR A 96 15.80 -7.08 0.04
N ARG A 97 16.63 -7.65 0.91
CA ARG A 97 18.05 -7.96 0.59
C ARG A 97 18.21 -8.82 -0.67
N ARG A 98 17.19 -9.61 -0.99
CA ARG A 98 17.16 -10.53 -2.13
C ARG A 98 16.77 -9.85 -3.44
N ASP A 99 15.89 -8.83 -3.35
CA ASP A 99 15.30 -8.16 -4.52
C ASP A 99 15.69 -6.67 -4.54
N ARG A 100 17.01 -6.39 -4.59
CA ARG A 100 17.50 -5.00 -4.62
C ARG A 100 16.97 -4.17 -5.80
N ARG A 101 16.40 -4.82 -6.82
CA ARG A 101 15.86 -4.19 -8.04
C ARG A 101 14.33 -4.16 -8.10
N GLU A 102 13.62 -4.92 -7.24
CA GLU A 102 12.17 -5.03 -7.23
C GLU A 102 11.58 -4.61 -5.87
N GLY A 103 11.96 -3.43 -5.40
CA GLY A 103 11.35 -2.84 -4.21
C GLY A 103 9.95 -2.30 -4.52
N TRP A 104 9.26 -1.88 -3.48
CA TRP A 104 7.96 -1.22 -3.61
C TRP A 104 7.96 0.11 -2.86
N LEU A 105 7.16 1.05 -3.35
CA LEU A 105 6.89 2.29 -2.66
C LEU A 105 5.67 2.11 -1.74
N GLN A 106 5.71 2.74 -0.60
CA GLN A 106 4.59 2.85 0.34
C GLN A 106 4.29 4.31 0.62
N LEU A 107 3.07 4.71 0.32
CA LEU A 107 2.51 6.01 0.68
C LEU A 107 1.83 5.88 2.04
N GLU A 108 2.23 6.70 3.00
CA GLU A 108 1.58 6.86 4.30
C GLU A 108 1.00 8.27 4.40
N LEU A 109 -0.29 8.34 4.66
CA LEU A 109 -1.03 9.58 4.89
C LEU A 109 -1.61 9.54 6.30
N ARG A 110 -1.54 10.67 7.01
CA ARG A 110 -2.12 10.81 8.34
C ARG A 110 -2.97 12.07 8.41
N ALA A 111 -4.10 11.95 9.10
CA ALA A 111 -4.97 13.05 9.49
C ALA A 111 -5.48 12.77 10.91
N GLY A 112 -5.00 13.51 11.89
CA GLY A 112 -5.28 13.28 13.31
C GLY A 112 -4.91 11.86 13.74
N SER A 113 -5.90 11.10 14.21
CA SER A 113 -5.72 9.69 14.63
C SER A 113 -5.80 8.68 13.47
N SER A 114 -6.22 9.10 12.29
CA SER A 114 -6.39 8.24 11.13
C SER A 114 -5.09 8.12 10.35
N THR A 115 -4.68 6.88 10.04
CA THR A 115 -3.50 6.61 9.21
C THR A 115 -3.90 5.66 8.09
N LEU A 116 -3.56 6.03 6.87
CA LEU A 116 -3.76 5.22 5.67
C LEU A 116 -2.40 4.88 5.05
N ARG A 117 -2.19 3.60 4.76
CA ARG A 117 -0.98 3.10 4.09
C ARG A 117 -1.35 2.39 2.81
N LEU A 118 -0.74 2.79 1.71
CA LEU A 118 -0.95 2.26 0.37
C LEU A 118 0.38 1.79 -0.20
N ASP A 119 0.40 0.62 -0.83
CA ASP A 119 1.59 0.13 -1.52
C ASP A 119 1.49 0.35 -3.04
N SER A 120 2.65 0.41 -3.71
CA SER A 120 2.73 0.68 -5.16
C SER A 120 2.12 -0.40 -6.05
N ARG A 121 1.61 -1.49 -5.46
CA ARG A 121 0.91 -2.57 -6.20
C ARG A 121 -0.54 -2.23 -6.53
N ILE A 122 -1.06 -1.14 -5.96
CA ILE A 122 -2.41 -0.68 -6.29
C ILE A 122 -2.42 -0.02 -7.68
N GLY A 123 -3.46 -0.28 -8.45
CA GLY A 123 -3.65 0.36 -9.75
C GLY A 123 -3.79 1.88 -9.61
N GLY A 124 -3.06 2.66 -10.42
CA GLY A 124 -3.08 4.13 -10.36
C GLY A 124 -2.36 4.71 -9.15
N PHE A 125 -1.38 3.99 -8.56
CA PHE A 125 -0.61 4.47 -7.41
C PHE A 125 0.03 5.84 -7.64
N ALA A 126 0.60 6.07 -8.82
CA ALA A 126 1.21 7.35 -9.16
C ALA A 126 0.20 8.51 -9.06
N ASP A 127 -1.02 8.32 -9.59
CA ASP A 127 -2.07 9.34 -9.52
C ASP A 127 -2.47 9.66 -8.08
N LEU A 128 -2.54 8.63 -7.22
CA LEU A 128 -2.80 8.79 -5.79
C LEU A 128 -1.68 9.58 -5.10
N VAL A 129 -0.41 9.29 -5.44
CA VAL A 129 0.74 10.02 -4.91
C VAL A 129 0.70 11.47 -5.35
N HIS A 130 0.44 11.75 -6.64
CA HIS A 130 0.32 13.11 -7.16
C HIS A 130 -0.79 13.91 -6.47
N ALA A 131 -1.99 13.32 -6.32
CA ALA A 131 -3.10 13.97 -5.64
C ALA A 131 -2.78 14.27 -4.17
N SER A 132 -2.13 13.31 -3.48
CA SER A 132 -1.75 13.45 -2.08
C SER A 132 -0.64 14.48 -1.86
N ALA A 133 0.36 14.51 -2.74
CA ALA A 133 1.45 15.48 -2.69
C ALA A 133 0.93 16.91 -2.89
N ARG A 134 0.07 17.10 -3.90
CA ARG A 134 -0.59 18.40 -4.15
C ARG A 134 -1.41 18.86 -2.94
N ALA A 135 -2.16 17.96 -2.31
CA ALA A 135 -2.93 18.29 -1.12
C ALA A 135 -2.00 18.67 0.06
N ALA A 136 -0.88 17.96 0.22
CA ALA A 136 0.12 18.24 1.24
C ALA A 136 0.78 19.61 1.03
N GLU A 137 1.13 19.98 -0.21
CA GLU A 137 1.68 21.29 -0.57
C GLU A 137 0.69 22.42 -0.28
N LEU A 138 -0.58 22.26 -0.66
CA LEU A 138 -1.64 23.24 -0.35
C LEU A 138 -1.84 23.43 1.16
N ARG A 139 -1.46 22.44 1.97
CA ARG A 139 -1.46 22.50 3.43
C ARG A 139 -0.15 23.05 4.02
N GLY A 140 0.85 23.34 3.18
CA GLY A 140 2.16 23.81 3.62
C GLY A 140 2.96 22.73 4.35
N LEU A 141 2.72 21.45 4.09
CA LEU A 141 3.46 20.36 4.72
C LEU A 141 4.86 20.26 4.13
N SER A 142 5.87 20.16 5.00
CA SER A 142 7.25 19.90 4.59
C SER A 142 7.50 18.40 4.40
N PHE A 143 8.28 18.06 3.38
CA PHE A 143 8.67 16.67 3.10
C PHE A 143 10.07 16.39 3.62
N GLY A 144 10.25 15.25 4.29
CA GLY A 144 11.60 14.80 4.63
C GLY A 144 12.39 14.42 3.36
N PRO A 145 13.75 14.46 3.40
CA PRO A 145 14.60 14.28 2.20
C PRO A 145 14.30 13.02 1.41
N ALA A 146 14.08 11.89 2.09
CA ALA A 146 13.73 10.61 1.44
C ALA A 146 12.36 10.66 0.75
N THR A 147 11.38 11.34 1.34
CA THR A 147 10.05 11.51 0.74
C THR A 147 10.13 12.40 -0.49
N ALA A 148 10.84 13.52 -0.40
CA ALA A 148 11.04 14.45 -1.53
C ALA A 148 11.72 13.73 -2.72
N ALA A 149 12.82 13.02 -2.48
CA ALA A 149 13.50 12.25 -3.52
C ALA A 149 12.60 11.19 -4.18
N ASN A 150 11.77 10.49 -3.40
CA ASN A 150 10.84 9.50 -3.93
C ASN A 150 9.68 10.15 -4.71
N LEU A 151 9.20 11.33 -4.31
CA LEU A 151 8.20 12.10 -5.05
C LEU A 151 8.74 12.56 -6.39
N GLN A 152 9.97 13.11 -6.43
CA GLN A 152 10.65 13.49 -7.66
C GLN A 152 10.87 12.29 -8.61
N ALA A 153 11.27 11.14 -8.07
CA ALA A 153 11.42 9.92 -8.85
C ALA A 153 10.11 9.44 -9.51
N LEU A 154 8.96 9.78 -8.95
CA LEU A 154 7.63 9.55 -9.54
C LEU A 154 7.15 10.71 -10.43
N GLY A 155 7.99 11.73 -10.67
CA GLY A 155 7.66 12.86 -11.53
C GLY A 155 6.77 13.92 -10.85
N VAL A 156 6.64 13.89 -9.51
CA VAL A 156 5.96 14.94 -8.77
C VAL A 156 6.89 16.14 -8.68
N LYS A 157 6.50 17.27 -9.30
CA LYS A 157 7.20 18.54 -9.16
C LYS A 157 6.80 19.17 -7.83
N LEU A 158 7.76 19.45 -6.96
CA LEU A 158 7.55 20.11 -5.69
C LEU A 158 7.81 21.62 -5.86
N SER A 159 6.94 22.45 -5.30
CA SER A 159 7.04 23.91 -5.40
C SER A 159 8.35 24.47 -4.82
N ALA A 160 8.98 23.77 -3.89
CA ALA A 160 10.27 24.14 -3.32
C ALA A 160 11.44 24.05 -4.34
N ASP A 161 11.28 23.24 -5.38
CA ASP A 161 12.29 23.04 -6.42
C ASP A 161 12.32 24.22 -7.43
N GLU A 162 11.18 24.87 -7.60
CA GLU A 162 11.04 26.06 -8.48
C GLU A 162 11.71 27.31 -7.89
N THR A 163 11.68 27.45 -6.56
CA THR A 163 12.31 28.59 -5.86
C THR A 163 13.84 28.51 -5.88
N ASP A 164 14.42 27.32 -5.71
CA ASP A 164 15.88 27.13 -5.72
C ASP A 164 16.45 27.29 -7.14
N PHE A 165 15.67 26.99 -8.17
CA PHE A 165 16.08 27.17 -9.58
C PHE A 165 16.01 28.65 -10.01
N GLN A 166 15.01 29.40 -9.52
CA GLN A 166 14.89 30.83 -9.80
C GLN A 166 15.93 31.67 -9.04
N GLU A 167 16.25 31.29 -7.78
CA GLU A 167 17.29 31.96 -6.98
C GLU A 167 18.67 31.78 -7.62
N LYS A 168 19.02 30.55 -8.08
CA LYS A 168 20.28 30.30 -8.79
C LYS A 168 20.34 30.93 -10.18
N ALA A 169 19.22 31.07 -10.87
CA ALA A 169 19.16 31.77 -12.16
C ALA A 169 19.28 33.30 -12.01
N GLY A 170 18.79 33.85 -10.89
CA GLY A 170 18.90 35.27 -10.57
C GLY A 170 20.29 35.69 -10.07
N GLU A 171 21.07 34.78 -9.50
CA GLU A 171 22.43 35.05 -9.02
C GLU A 171 23.50 34.93 -10.14
N ALA A 172 23.13 34.35 -11.28
CA ALA A 172 24.01 34.19 -12.44
C ALA A 172 23.82 35.26 -13.52
N ALA A 173 22.95 36.25 -13.32
CA ALA A 173 22.68 37.39 -14.21
C ALA A 173 23.19 38.69 -13.64
#